data_fd10cd13592afb6f8e990b9cda4daf7d
#
_entry.id   fd10cd13592afb6f8e990b9cda4daf7d
#
_cell.length_a   1.000
_cell.length_b   1.000
_cell.length_c   1.000
_cell.angle_alpha   90.00
_cell.angle_beta   90.00
_cell.angle_gamma   90.00
#
_symmetry.space_group_name_H-M   'P 1'
#
loop_
_entity.id
_entity.type
_entity.pdbx_description
1 polymer ?
#
loop_
_entity_poly.entity_id
_entity_poly.type
_entity_poly.pdbx_seq_one_letter_code
_entity_poly.pdbx_strand_id
1 'polypeptide(L)'
;MPLRTPARSSLFAAAVVAVLVGGVVPLAGTLGARAADPAAAEARPLRPGPAYWLAASDGGVFAFGRAAFAGAASGAPLQGGVAGIANTPSGNGYWLAARDGGVFAFGDAPYLGGVAGAALNNPVVDIAATPTGQGYWLVGADGGVFAFGDAPWLGGMAGTPLNSAVTAIVATPTGKGYWVVARDGGVFAFGDAPRLGGASGIDLMRPVVDLASTPSGQGYWLAASDGGVFAFGDAGFHGSALGRAGNRSVVGIAPTPAGAGYWVASSDGGVFAFGDAGFYGSAADASVHRPVVGIASGVGNAVPPDTRTLASTFGWDISWPQCGRPFPGGQAGYAIIGVTDGHLWDVNPCLAEQHRWSTRGGTLGGLYVNVNWPSRAAEPNVAAQMGQWCALDDVACQMYQWGLQGVTHAVREATARGVSAPMWWLDVETANRWSGDKGLNARIVQGAIDALRRHGIEVGVYSTSYQWGVIVGGFSPGLPNWIAGPNNVEEAAAACRNGPTFGGGVPWMVQYPYQGFDGNLMCEAGIAAAMRSFKVPPPLPVPELPEIPPAPVVLRVLGAARYI
;
A
#
# COMPACT_ATOMS: atom_id res chain seq x y z
N MET A 1 -48.18 -40.31 22.29
CA MET A 1 -48.53 -41.67 21.85
C MET A 1 -48.20 -41.79 20.37
N PRO A 2 -47.70 -42.95 19.90
CA PRO A 2 -46.28 -43.32 20.00
C PRO A 2 -45.69 -43.64 18.62
N LEU A 3 -44.35 -43.64 18.59
CA LEU A 3 -43.41 -44.68 18.14
C LEU A 3 -43.53 -45.27 16.71
N ARG A 4 -42.47 -45.19 15.90
CA ARG A 4 -41.54 -46.31 15.71
C ARG A 4 -40.57 -46.07 14.55
N THR A 5 -39.28 -46.15 14.82
CA THR A 5 -38.24 -46.70 13.93
C THR A 5 -38.40 -48.23 13.82
N PRO A 6 -37.86 -48.92 12.80
CA PRO A 6 -36.47 -49.38 12.79
C PRO A 6 -35.86 -49.49 11.36
N ALA A 7 -34.54 -49.41 11.23
CA ALA A 7 -33.47 -50.39 11.33
C ALA A 7 -33.06 -51.09 10.01
N ARG A 8 -31.75 -50.89 9.71
CA ARG A 8 -30.77 -51.85 9.18
C ARG A 8 -31.02 -52.61 7.87
N SER A 9 -30.04 -52.54 6.96
CA SER A 9 -29.27 -53.73 6.58
C SER A 9 -28.06 -53.38 5.68
N SER A 10 -26.93 -53.86 6.09
CA SER A 10 -25.64 -54.07 5.46
C SER A 10 -25.67 -55.19 4.40
N LEU A 11 -24.75 -55.17 3.42
CA LEU A 11 -24.15 -56.35 2.72
C LEU A 11 -22.95 -55.85 1.89
N PHE A 12 -21.84 -56.19 2.25
CA PHE A 12 -20.73 -57.10 1.91
C PHE A 12 -20.69 -57.59 0.44
N ALA A 13 -19.48 -57.49 -0.15
CA ALA A 13 -18.71 -58.48 -0.89
C ALA A 13 -17.88 -57.76 -1.98
N ALA A 14 -16.73 -58.15 -2.42
CA ALA A 14 -15.73 -59.12 -2.03
C ALA A 14 -14.50 -58.83 -2.93
N ALA A 15 -13.33 -59.08 -2.41
CA ALA A 15 -12.04 -58.96 -3.08
C ALA A 15 -11.85 -60.02 -4.17
N VAL A 16 -11.10 -59.70 -5.24
CA VAL A 16 -10.40 -60.70 -6.07
C VAL A 16 -8.93 -60.29 -6.16
N VAL A 17 -8.12 -61.16 -5.57
CA VAL A 17 -6.66 -61.23 -5.66
C VAL A 17 -6.29 -61.99 -6.92
N ALA A 18 -5.43 -61.46 -7.76
CA ALA A 18 -4.70 -62.22 -8.76
C ALA A 18 -3.19 -62.05 -8.53
N VAL A 19 -2.60 -63.14 -8.05
CA VAL A 19 -1.15 -63.35 -7.97
C VAL A 19 -0.65 -63.81 -9.31
N LEU A 20 0.37 -63.24 -9.89
CA LEU A 20 1.22 -63.87 -10.89
C LEU A 20 2.69 -63.68 -10.49
N VAL A 21 3.32 -64.77 -10.26
CA VAL A 21 4.73 -65.01 -9.97
C VAL A 21 5.49 -65.07 -11.31
N GLY A 22 6.67 -64.46 -11.35
CA GLY A 22 7.63 -64.78 -12.43
C GLY A 22 8.74 -63.81 -12.68
N GLY A 23 9.93 -64.18 -12.26
CA GLY A 23 11.17 -63.82 -12.97
C GLY A 23 12.07 -62.74 -12.38
N VAL A 24 13.00 -63.14 -11.53
CA VAL A 24 14.18 -62.35 -11.12
C VAL A 24 15.25 -62.47 -12.19
N VAL A 25 15.74 -61.35 -12.71
CA VAL A 25 17.03 -61.23 -13.38
C VAL A 25 17.78 -60.03 -12.78
N PRO A 26 18.97 -60.19 -12.22
CA PRO A 26 19.73 -59.05 -11.70
C PRO A 26 20.55 -58.41 -12.81
N LEU A 27 20.29 -57.18 -13.14
CA LEU A 27 21.24 -56.31 -13.88
C LEU A 27 21.79 -55.27 -12.92
N ALA A 28 22.99 -55.48 -12.49
CA ALA A 28 23.80 -54.46 -11.81
C ALA A 28 24.17 -53.37 -12.82
N GLY A 29 23.56 -52.22 -12.68
CA GLY A 29 23.97 -51.00 -13.37
C GLY A 29 24.12 -49.89 -12.33
N THR A 30 25.33 -49.56 -11.97
CA THR A 30 25.69 -48.39 -11.15
C THR A 30 25.32 -47.13 -11.90
N LEU A 31 24.13 -46.58 -11.65
CA LEU A 31 23.81 -45.20 -12.00
C LEU A 31 24.34 -44.30 -10.89
N GLY A 32 25.50 -43.72 -11.18
CA GLY A 32 26.02 -42.59 -10.40
C GLY A 32 25.01 -41.48 -10.41
N ALA A 33 24.41 -41.20 -9.25
CA ALA A 33 23.64 -39.99 -9.02
C ALA A 33 24.60 -38.81 -9.17
N ARG A 34 24.57 -38.17 -10.33
CA ARG A 34 25.19 -36.85 -10.53
C ARG A 34 24.38 -35.90 -9.66
N ALA A 35 24.98 -35.40 -8.59
CA ALA A 35 24.44 -34.29 -7.83
C ALA A 35 24.18 -33.14 -8.82
N ALA A 36 22.94 -32.73 -8.94
CA ALA A 36 22.57 -31.56 -9.70
C ALA A 36 23.19 -30.35 -8.99
N ASP A 37 24.00 -29.62 -9.74
CA ASP A 37 24.64 -28.37 -9.33
C ASP A 37 23.52 -27.36 -8.96
N PRO A 38 23.44 -26.82 -7.72
CA PRO A 38 22.38 -25.89 -7.34
C PRO A 38 22.57 -24.48 -7.91
N ALA A 39 23.57 -24.25 -8.79
CA ALA A 39 23.95 -22.91 -9.25
C ALA A 39 23.38 -22.50 -10.61
N ALA A 40 22.47 -23.23 -11.23
CA ALA A 40 21.90 -22.87 -12.52
C ALA A 40 20.38 -23.03 -12.59
N ALA A 41 19.65 -22.50 -11.60
CA ALA A 41 18.27 -22.10 -11.83
C ALA A 41 18.31 -20.69 -12.43
N GLU A 42 18.49 -20.61 -13.76
CA GLU A 42 18.23 -19.38 -14.50
C GLU A 42 16.86 -18.85 -14.07
N ALA A 43 16.83 -17.64 -13.50
CA ALA A 43 15.62 -16.96 -13.12
C ALA A 43 14.73 -16.84 -14.36
N ARG A 44 13.73 -17.70 -14.47
CA ARG A 44 12.76 -17.67 -15.56
C ARG A 44 12.12 -16.29 -15.56
N PRO A 45 12.17 -15.52 -16.66
CA PRO A 45 11.62 -14.18 -16.69
C PRO A 45 10.15 -14.24 -16.24
N LEU A 46 9.81 -13.37 -15.29
CA LEU A 46 8.45 -13.30 -14.74
C LEU A 46 7.48 -12.94 -15.86
N ARG A 47 6.39 -13.70 -15.97
CA ARG A 47 5.37 -13.40 -16.96
C ARG A 47 4.72 -12.05 -16.63
N PRO A 48 4.55 -11.15 -17.61
CA PRO A 48 3.77 -9.94 -17.46
C PRO A 48 2.38 -10.23 -16.88
N GLY A 49 1.82 -9.32 -16.12
CA GLY A 49 0.50 -9.50 -15.51
C GLY A 49 -0.27 -8.19 -15.37
N PRO A 50 -1.55 -8.26 -15.05
CA PRO A 50 -2.43 -7.10 -14.98
C PRO A 50 -1.94 -6.04 -13.99
N ALA A 51 -2.10 -4.79 -14.36
CA ALA A 51 -1.62 -3.62 -13.64
C ALA A 51 -2.53 -2.41 -13.87
N TYR A 52 -2.60 -1.49 -12.90
CA TYR A 52 -3.17 -0.18 -13.11
C TYR A 52 -2.47 0.89 -12.27
N TRP A 53 -2.53 2.12 -12.75
CA TRP A 53 -2.00 3.31 -12.10
C TRP A 53 -3.12 4.32 -11.91
N LEU A 54 -3.16 4.98 -10.76
CA LEU A 54 -4.00 6.14 -10.50
C LEU A 54 -3.13 7.39 -10.48
N ALA A 55 -3.58 8.47 -11.11
CA ALA A 55 -2.93 9.77 -11.01
C ALA A 55 -3.78 10.74 -10.21
N ALA A 56 -3.16 11.46 -9.28
CA ALA A 56 -3.78 12.54 -8.53
C ALA A 56 -3.50 13.91 -9.19
N SER A 57 -4.36 14.89 -8.95
CA SER A 57 -4.25 16.22 -9.59
C SER A 57 -3.00 17.00 -9.18
N ASP A 58 -2.32 16.64 -8.09
CA ASP A 58 -1.03 17.20 -7.67
C ASP A 58 0.18 16.49 -8.30
N GLY A 59 -0.06 15.53 -9.19
CA GLY A 59 0.97 14.76 -9.85
C GLY A 59 1.40 13.51 -9.08
N GLY A 60 0.77 13.18 -7.97
CA GLY A 60 0.95 11.91 -7.27
C GLY A 60 0.51 10.72 -8.13
N VAL A 61 1.23 9.61 -8.06
CA VAL A 61 0.89 8.37 -8.78
C VAL A 61 0.85 7.21 -7.80
N PHE A 62 -0.17 6.36 -7.92
CA PHE A 62 -0.34 5.13 -7.15
C PHE A 62 -0.34 3.94 -8.11
N ALA A 63 0.52 2.96 -7.87
CA ALA A 63 0.70 1.79 -8.74
C ALA A 63 0.18 0.52 -8.03
N PHE A 64 -0.63 -0.29 -8.72
CA PHE A 64 -1.27 -1.47 -8.18
C PHE A 64 -1.10 -2.71 -9.08
N GLY A 65 -1.12 -3.89 -8.47
CA GLY A 65 -0.85 -5.13 -9.19
C GLY A 65 0.61 -5.21 -9.65
N ARG A 66 0.83 -5.48 -10.93
CA ARG A 66 2.17 -5.49 -11.55
C ARG A 66 2.61 -4.13 -12.11
N ALA A 67 1.93 -3.06 -11.73
CA ALA A 67 2.28 -1.70 -12.10
C ALA A 67 3.61 -1.27 -11.48
N ALA A 68 4.58 -0.87 -12.31
CA ALA A 68 5.81 -0.26 -11.82
C ALA A 68 5.52 1.18 -11.41
N PHE A 69 5.94 1.59 -10.22
CA PHE A 69 6.02 3.01 -9.93
C PHE A 69 7.33 3.56 -10.49
N ALA A 70 7.23 4.44 -11.46
CA ALA A 70 8.37 5.01 -12.16
C ALA A 70 8.70 6.45 -11.75
N GLY A 71 7.86 7.08 -10.92
CA GLY A 71 8.02 8.45 -10.44
C GLY A 71 6.70 9.19 -10.31
N ALA A 72 6.75 10.45 -9.88
CA ALA A 72 5.58 11.31 -9.71
C ALA A 72 5.97 12.77 -9.98
N ALA A 73 5.00 13.59 -10.38
CA ALA A 73 5.17 15.02 -10.56
C ALA A 73 4.79 15.83 -9.29
N SER A 74 4.48 15.15 -8.18
CA SER A 74 4.17 15.80 -6.90
C SER A 74 5.37 16.66 -6.45
N GLY A 75 5.10 17.95 -6.18
CA GLY A 75 6.15 18.93 -5.88
C GLY A 75 6.69 19.71 -7.08
N ALA A 76 6.36 19.33 -8.32
CA ALA A 76 6.61 20.18 -9.48
C ALA A 76 5.65 21.39 -9.50
N PRO A 77 6.06 22.54 -10.03
CA PRO A 77 5.18 23.69 -10.18
C PRO A 77 4.15 23.41 -11.30
N LEU A 78 3.07 22.70 -10.97
CA LEU A 78 1.98 22.40 -11.89
C LEU A 78 1.04 23.60 -12.02
N GLN A 79 0.94 24.17 -13.22
CA GLN A 79 -0.07 25.19 -13.50
C GLN A 79 -1.40 24.53 -13.87
N GLY A 80 -2.34 24.49 -12.92
CA GLY A 80 -3.66 23.87 -13.10
C GLY A 80 -3.78 22.38 -12.74
N GLY A 81 -2.69 21.74 -12.37
CA GLY A 81 -2.69 20.31 -11.94
C GLY A 81 -2.70 19.30 -13.09
N VAL A 82 -2.50 18.03 -12.75
CA VAL A 82 -2.59 16.90 -13.69
C VAL A 82 -4.05 16.68 -14.11
N ALA A 83 -4.25 16.33 -15.37
CA ALA A 83 -5.54 16.07 -16.01
C ALA A 83 -5.74 14.60 -16.39
N GLY A 84 -4.67 13.91 -16.82
CA GLY A 84 -4.76 12.52 -17.28
C GLY A 84 -3.45 11.76 -17.13
N ILE A 85 -3.53 10.43 -17.28
CA ILE A 85 -2.41 9.49 -17.26
C ILE A 85 -2.54 8.48 -18.39
N ALA A 86 -1.44 8.21 -19.10
CA ALA A 86 -1.35 7.10 -20.06
C ALA A 86 -0.08 6.28 -19.78
N ASN A 87 -0.17 4.95 -19.75
CA ASN A 87 0.98 4.07 -19.59
C ASN A 87 1.66 3.71 -20.91
N THR A 88 2.95 3.35 -20.86
CA THR A 88 3.64 2.75 -22.00
C THR A 88 3.13 1.33 -22.27
N PRO A 89 3.18 0.83 -23.51
CA PRO A 89 2.78 -0.54 -23.84
C PRO A 89 3.61 -1.60 -23.11
N SER A 90 4.83 -1.27 -22.71
CA SER A 90 5.70 -2.13 -21.90
C SER A 90 5.24 -2.28 -20.45
N GLY A 91 4.42 -1.32 -19.95
CA GLY A 91 4.04 -1.23 -18.55
C GLY A 91 5.16 -0.80 -17.59
N ASN A 92 6.30 -0.31 -18.13
CA ASN A 92 7.46 0.13 -17.32
C ASN A 92 7.54 1.66 -17.18
N GLY A 93 6.61 2.39 -17.79
CA GLY A 93 6.54 3.84 -17.74
C GLY A 93 5.15 4.39 -17.98
N TYR A 94 5.02 5.70 -17.83
CA TYR A 94 3.79 6.43 -18.07
C TYR A 94 4.04 7.92 -18.28
N TRP A 95 3.07 8.58 -18.89
CA TRP A 95 3.01 10.03 -19.02
C TRP A 95 1.89 10.59 -18.15
N LEU A 96 2.13 11.74 -17.53
CA LEU A 96 1.12 12.57 -16.92
C LEU A 96 0.95 13.83 -17.76
N ALA A 97 -0.28 14.17 -18.15
CA ALA A 97 -0.60 15.42 -18.81
C ALA A 97 -1.16 16.42 -17.81
N ALA A 98 -0.61 17.63 -17.79
CA ALA A 98 -1.13 18.74 -17.01
C ALA A 98 -2.14 19.57 -17.82
N ARG A 99 -3.03 20.28 -17.12
CA ARG A 99 -4.08 21.11 -17.73
C ARG A 99 -3.55 22.24 -18.61
N ASP A 100 -2.34 22.71 -18.38
CA ASP A 100 -1.63 23.69 -19.20
C ASP A 100 -0.98 23.08 -20.45
N GLY A 101 -1.10 21.77 -20.63
CA GLY A 101 -0.53 21.01 -21.72
C GLY A 101 0.92 20.60 -21.51
N GLY A 102 1.46 20.75 -20.30
CA GLY A 102 2.74 20.16 -19.89
C GLY A 102 2.63 18.63 -19.80
N VAL A 103 3.68 17.93 -20.18
CA VAL A 103 3.77 16.47 -20.10
C VAL A 103 4.97 16.08 -19.25
N PHE A 104 4.76 15.14 -18.34
CA PHE A 104 5.80 14.55 -17.50
C PHE A 104 5.93 13.08 -17.85
N ALA A 105 7.12 12.65 -18.21
CA ALA A 105 7.43 11.28 -18.62
C ALA A 105 8.22 10.55 -17.53
N PHE A 106 7.81 9.33 -17.21
CA PHE A 106 8.42 8.51 -16.16
C PHE A 106 8.71 7.09 -16.64
N GLY A 107 9.79 6.50 -16.09
CA GLY A 107 10.22 5.16 -16.49
C GLY A 107 10.77 5.14 -17.92
N ASP A 108 10.27 4.22 -18.73
CA ASP A 108 10.67 4.09 -20.13
C ASP A 108 9.83 4.96 -21.10
N ALA A 109 8.94 5.81 -20.56
CA ALA A 109 8.14 6.73 -21.36
C ALA A 109 9.04 7.85 -21.94
N PRO A 110 9.16 8.00 -23.28
CA PRO A 110 9.93 9.09 -23.86
C PRO A 110 9.17 10.43 -23.72
N TYR A 111 9.89 11.49 -23.40
CA TYR A 111 9.35 12.84 -23.51
C TYR A 111 9.38 13.29 -24.98
N LEU A 112 8.21 13.55 -25.56
CA LEU A 112 8.06 13.86 -27.00
C LEU A 112 7.54 15.28 -27.24
N GLY A 113 7.36 16.06 -26.18
CA GLY A 113 6.89 17.45 -26.24
C GLY A 113 5.60 17.69 -25.47
N GLY A 114 5.11 18.91 -25.55
CA GLY A 114 3.88 19.36 -24.91
C GLY A 114 3.51 20.75 -25.43
N VAL A 115 2.37 21.26 -24.98
CA VAL A 115 1.87 22.61 -25.38
C VAL A 115 1.89 23.60 -24.21
N ALA A 116 2.64 23.30 -23.13
CA ALA A 116 2.81 24.23 -22.03
C ALA A 116 3.41 25.57 -22.52
N GLY A 117 2.81 26.68 -22.10
CA GLY A 117 3.19 28.01 -22.55
C GLY A 117 2.57 28.46 -23.86
N ALA A 118 1.87 27.57 -24.61
CA ALA A 118 1.01 27.99 -25.73
C ALA A 118 -0.30 28.60 -25.19
N ALA A 119 -0.85 29.54 -25.95
CA ALA A 119 -2.17 30.09 -25.65
C ALA A 119 -3.24 29.05 -26.01
N LEU A 120 -3.61 28.22 -25.04
CA LEU A 120 -4.70 27.27 -25.18
C LEU A 120 -6.04 27.97 -25.00
N ASN A 121 -7.00 27.72 -25.91
CA ASN A 121 -8.37 28.22 -25.74
C ASN A 121 -9.08 27.55 -24.55
N ASN A 122 -8.77 26.27 -24.31
CA ASN A 122 -9.31 25.46 -23.21
C ASN A 122 -8.22 24.56 -22.65
N PRO A 123 -8.28 24.18 -21.36
CA PRO A 123 -7.28 23.34 -20.75
C PRO A 123 -7.26 21.93 -21.37
N VAL A 124 -6.08 21.31 -21.38
CA VAL A 124 -5.95 19.88 -21.64
C VAL A 124 -6.70 19.10 -20.56
N VAL A 125 -7.43 18.07 -20.98
CA VAL A 125 -8.27 17.25 -20.10
C VAL A 125 -7.82 15.79 -20.05
N ASP A 126 -7.10 15.29 -21.08
CA ASP A 126 -6.66 13.90 -21.10
C ASP A 126 -5.49 13.66 -22.08
N ILE A 127 -4.88 12.47 -21.98
CA ILE A 127 -3.76 11.98 -22.79
C ILE A 127 -3.99 10.52 -23.21
N ALA A 128 -3.73 10.19 -24.47
CA ALA A 128 -3.73 8.81 -24.97
C ALA A 128 -2.39 8.47 -25.62
N ALA A 129 -1.79 7.32 -25.29
CA ALA A 129 -0.55 6.85 -25.89
C ALA A 129 -0.81 6.11 -27.21
N THR A 130 0.18 6.13 -28.11
CA THR A 130 0.19 5.24 -29.28
C THR A 130 0.52 3.81 -28.85
N PRO A 131 0.04 2.77 -29.58
CA PRO A 131 0.39 1.38 -29.29
C PRO A 131 1.90 1.07 -29.39
N THR A 132 2.67 1.92 -30.07
CA THR A 132 4.12 1.81 -30.17
C THR A 132 4.85 2.32 -28.92
N GLY A 133 4.18 3.19 -28.11
CA GLY A 133 4.80 3.93 -27.03
C GLY A 133 5.77 5.03 -27.47
N GLN A 134 5.79 5.36 -28.78
CA GLN A 134 6.66 6.40 -29.35
C GLN A 134 5.88 7.68 -29.70
N GLY A 135 4.64 7.77 -29.26
CA GLY A 135 3.78 8.94 -29.46
C GLY A 135 2.64 9.00 -28.46
N TYR A 136 1.98 10.17 -28.44
CA TYR A 136 0.77 10.40 -27.67
C TYR A 136 -0.03 11.58 -28.23
N TRP A 137 -1.31 11.59 -27.91
CA TRP A 137 -2.21 12.71 -28.17
C TRP A 137 -2.62 13.36 -26.85
N LEU A 138 -2.70 14.69 -26.85
CA LEU A 138 -3.38 15.47 -25.82
C LEU A 138 -4.69 15.98 -26.39
N VAL A 139 -5.74 16.02 -25.58
CA VAL A 139 -7.02 16.61 -25.96
C VAL A 139 -7.40 17.77 -25.05
N GLY A 140 -7.82 18.88 -25.63
CA GLY A 140 -8.39 20.03 -24.92
C GLY A 140 -9.90 19.85 -24.67
N ALA A 141 -10.44 20.57 -23.69
CA ALA A 141 -11.88 20.55 -23.37
C ALA A 141 -12.76 21.06 -24.52
N ASP A 142 -12.19 21.77 -25.49
CA ASP A 142 -12.85 22.19 -26.74
C ASP A 142 -12.75 21.14 -27.86
N GLY A 143 -12.14 19.99 -27.58
CA GLY A 143 -11.91 18.92 -28.54
C GLY A 143 -10.74 19.17 -29.48
N GLY A 144 -9.90 20.17 -29.25
CA GLY A 144 -8.62 20.33 -29.94
C GLY A 144 -7.68 19.18 -29.60
N VAL A 145 -7.05 18.58 -30.61
CA VAL A 145 -6.13 17.45 -30.46
C VAL A 145 -4.72 17.88 -30.89
N PHE A 146 -3.74 17.59 -30.02
CA PHE A 146 -2.32 17.82 -30.25
C PHE A 146 -1.61 16.46 -30.30
N ALA A 147 -0.82 16.22 -31.34
CA ALA A 147 -0.14 14.96 -31.60
C ALA A 147 1.39 15.10 -31.44
N PHE A 148 2.02 14.16 -30.77
CA PHE A 148 3.46 14.17 -30.49
C PHE A 148 4.10 12.82 -30.84
N GLY A 149 5.37 12.84 -31.22
CA GLY A 149 6.10 11.64 -31.62
C GLY A 149 5.53 11.03 -32.89
N ASP A 150 5.27 9.73 -32.87
CA ASP A 150 4.70 9.00 -34.00
C ASP A 150 3.16 9.04 -34.06
N ALA A 151 2.51 9.76 -33.15
CA ALA A 151 1.06 9.92 -33.15
C ALA A 151 0.60 10.73 -34.35
N PRO A 152 -0.21 10.15 -35.28
CA PRO A 152 -0.73 10.92 -36.44
C PRO A 152 -1.82 11.90 -35.99
N TRP A 153 -1.80 13.12 -36.49
CA TRP A 153 -2.93 14.01 -36.31
C TRP A 153 -4.04 13.65 -37.32
N LEU A 154 -5.21 13.26 -36.81
CA LEU A 154 -6.33 12.74 -37.60
C LEU A 154 -7.56 13.64 -37.55
N GLY A 155 -7.44 14.82 -36.94
CA GLY A 155 -8.51 15.80 -36.80
C GLY A 155 -8.85 16.08 -35.32
N GLY A 156 -9.82 16.95 -35.11
CA GLY A 156 -10.30 17.34 -33.79
C GLY A 156 -11.60 18.12 -33.91
N MET A 157 -12.16 18.52 -32.76
CA MET A 157 -13.42 19.27 -32.70
C MET A 157 -13.21 20.76 -32.43
N ALA A 158 -11.95 21.23 -32.29
CA ALA A 158 -11.68 22.65 -32.07
C ALA A 158 -12.35 23.53 -33.17
N GLY A 159 -13.08 24.56 -32.73
CA GLY A 159 -13.82 25.42 -33.62
C GLY A 159 -15.19 24.88 -34.11
N THR A 160 -15.53 23.64 -33.75
CA THR A 160 -16.87 23.07 -33.97
C THR A 160 -17.71 23.32 -32.71
N PRO A 161 -18.95 23.85 -32.84
CA PRO A 161 -19.84 23.98 -31.71
C PRO A 161 -20.13 22.62 -31.08
N LEU A 162 -19.72 22.42 -29.84
CA LEU A 162 -20.02 21.24 -29.03
C LEU A 162 -21.14 21.56 -28.04
N ASN A 163 -22.06 20.62 -27.83
CA ASN A 163 -23.10 20.73 -26.80
C ASN A 163 -22.52 20.67 -25.40
N SER A 164 -21.41 19.96 -25.22
CA SER A 164 -20.72 19.78 -23.96
C SER A 164 -19.20 19.68 -24.15
N ALA A 165 -18.45 20.04 -23.14
CA ALA A 165 -17.00 19.94 -23.16
C ALA A 165 -16.53 18.49 -23.29
N VAL A 166 -15.42 18.28 -23.99
CA VAL A 166 -14.68 17.02 -24.07
C VAL A 166 -14.10 16.64 -22.70
N THR A 167 -14.06 15.35 -22.39
CA THR A 167 -13.55 14.80 -21.13
C THR A 167 -12.40 13.81 -21.31
N ALA A 168 -12.38 13.03 -22.42
CA ALA A 168 -11.35 12.03 -22.63
C ALA A 168 -11.04 11.79 -24.10
N ILE A 169 -9.86 11.17 -24.35
CA ILE A 169 -9.41 10.65 -25.64
C ILE A 169 -8.86 9.25 -25.47
N VAL A 170 -9.20 8.31 -26.36
CA VAL A 170 -8.68 6.95 -26.37
C VAL A 170 -8.26 6.54 -27.77
N ALA A 171 -7.06 6.00 -27.89
CA ALA A 171 -6.52 5.48 -29.15
C ALA A 171 -7.20 4.16 -29.56
N THR A 172 -7.31 3.94 -30.90
CA THR A 172 -7.57 2.59 -31.40
C THR A 172 -6.36 1.68 -31.19
N PRO A 173 -6.55 0.35 -31.05
CA PRO A 173 -5.43 -0.59 -30.92
C PRO A 173 -4.45 -0.56 -32.11
N THR A 174 -4.85 -0.03 -33.25
CA THR A 174 -3.98 0.13 -34.42
C THR A 174 -3.10 1.36 -34.36
N GLY A 175 -3.42 2.34 -33.48
CA GLY A 175 -2.78 3.66 -33.44
C GLY A 175 -3.09 4.56 -34.66
N LYS A 176 -4.04 4.16 -35.53
CA LYS A 176 -4.44 4.91 -36.74
C LYS A 176 -5.78 5.64 -36.57
N GLY A 177 -6.31 5.64 -35.37
CA GLY A 177 -7.54 6.33 -34.98
C GLY A 177 -7.61 6.61 -33.48
N TYR A 178 -8.59 7.40 -33.11
CA TYR A 178 -8.97 7.67 -31.72
C TYR A 178 -10.43 8.11 -31.63
N TRP A 179 -10.99 7.89 -30.45
CA TRP A 179 -12.28 8.46 -30.06
C TRP A 179 -12.06 9.60 -29.08
N VAL A 180 -12.89 10.62 -29.22
CA VAL A 180 -12.98 11.74 -28.27
C VAL A 180 -14.39 11.72 -27.70
N VAL A 181 -14.55 11.80 -26.40
CA VAL A 181 -15.84 11.75 -25.71
C VAL A 181 -16.14 13.09 -25.02
N ALA A 182 -17.40 13.54 -25.11
CA ALA A 182 -17.89 14.72 -24.43
C ALA A 182 -18.74 14.35 -23.20
N ARG A 183 -18.93 15.31 -22.30
CA ARG A 183 -19.66 15.15 -21.02
C ARG A 183 -21.11 14.69 -21.17
N ASP A 184 -21.76 15.01 -22.32
CA ASP A 184 -23.12 14.55 -22.68
C ASP A 184 -23.15 13.14 -23.25
N GLY A 185 -21.98 12.45 -23.30
CA GLY A 185 -21.84 11.11 -23.85
C GLY A 185 -21.77 11.06 -25.38
N GLY A 186 -21.63 12.20 -26.06
CA GLY A 186 -21.30 12.26 -27.47
C GLY A 186 -19.91 11.71 -27.73
N VAL A 187 -19.77 10.82 -28.72
CA VAL A 187 -18.49 10.21 -29.12
C VAL A 187 -18.17 10.59 -30.56
N PHE A 188 -16.97 11.13 -30.77
CA PHE A 188 -16.43 11.54 -32.07
C PHE A 188 -15.29 10.61 -32.46
N ALA A 189 -15.38 9.99 -33.62
CA ALA A 189 -14.41 9.03 -34.11
C ALA A 189 -13.56 9.63 -35.24
N PHE A 190 -12.25 9.49 -35.14
CA PHE A 190 -11.26 9.99 -36.09
C PHE A 190 -10.35 8.85 -36.57
N GLY A 191 -9.85 8.98 -37.83
CA GLY A 191 -9.03 7.96 -38.45
C GLY A 191 -9.80 6.66 -38.68
N ASP A 192 -9.24 5.54 -38.27
CA ASP A 192 -9.85 4.21 -38.40
C ASP A 192 -10.79 3.83 -37.23
N ALA A 193 -11.04 4.74 -36.29
CA ALA A 193 -11.95 4.51 -35.18
C ALA A 193 -13.40 4.30 -35.69
N PRO A 194 -14.05 3.15 -35.43
CA PRO A 194 -15.42 2.92 -35.85
C PRO A 194 -16.42 3.78 -35.08
N ARG A 195 -17.51 4.16 -35.74
CA ARG A 195 -18.62 4.87 -35.09
C ARG A 195 -19.60 3.84 -34.51
N LEU A 196 -19.60 3.68 -33.20
CA LEU A 196 -20.37 2.66 -32.51
C LEU A 196 -21.55 3.22 -31.68
N GLY A 197 -21.76 4.52 -31.75
CA GLY A 197 -22.82 5.23 -31.02
C GLY A 197 -22.29 6.04 -29.85
N GLY A 198 -23.18 6.45 -28.97
CA GLY A 198 -22.85 7.24 -27.79
C GLY A 198 -24.07 7.42 -26.87
N ALA A 199 -23.89 8.09 -25.75
CA ALA A 199 -24.95 8.33 -24.80
C ALA A 199 -25.63 9.72 -24.93
N SER A 200 -25.31 10.52 -25.95
CA SER A 200 -25.82 11.88 -26.14
C SER A 200 -27.35 12.00 -26.35
N GLY A 201 -28.04 10.87 -26.47
CA GLY A 201 -29.51 10.82 -26.56
C GLY A 201 -30.17 10.23 -25.32
N ILE A 202 -29.40 9.93 -24.26
CA ILE A 202 -29.85 9.33 -23.00
C ILE A 202 -29.90 10.44 -21.94
N ASP A 203 -30.94 10.47 -21.13
CA ASP A 203 -31.00 11.33 -19.94
C ASP A 203 -29.99 10.84 -18.91
N LEU A 204 -28.78 11.36 -19.00
CA LEU A 204 -27.72 11.04 -18.05
C LEU A 204 -27.96 11.72 -16.71
N MET A 205 -27.99 10.97 -15.61
CA MET A 205 -28.08 11.52 -14.26
C MET A 205 -26.83 12.35 -13.91
N ARG A 206 -25.67 11.97 -14.44
CA ARG A 206 -24.39 12.64 -14.27
C ARG A 206 -23.56 12.56 -15.57
N PRO A 207 -22.66 13.53 -15.79
CA PRO A 207 -21.89 13.58 -17.04
C PRO A 207 -20.95 12.39 -17.20
N VAL A 208 -20.69 12.02 -18.45
CA VAL A 208 -19.60 11.12 -18.82
C VAL A 208 -18.27 11.80 -18.53
N VAL A 209 -17.35 11.03 -17.96
CA VAL A 209 -16.03 11.50 -17.52
C VAL A 209 -14.89 10.83 -18.27
N ASP A 210 -15.08 9.60 -18.76
CA ASP A 210 -14.03 8.84 -19.39
C ASP A 210 -14.57 7.77 -20.35
N LEU A 211 -13.68 7.26 -21.23
CA LEU A 211 -13.93 6.20 -22.21
C LEU A 211 -12.79 5.19 -22.19
N ALA A 212 -13.11 3.89 -22.31
CA ALA A 212 -12.12 2.82 -22.46
C ALA A 212 -12.46 1.94 -23.66
N SER A 213 -11.51 1.67 -24.57
CA SER A 213 -11.73 0.81 -25.73
C SER A 213 -11.55 -0.67 -25.40
N THR A 214 -12.26 -1.54 -26.14
CA THR A 214 -11.97 -2.97 -26.13
C THR A 214 -10.64 -3.26 -26.84
N PRO A 215 -9.93 -4.36 -26.52
CA PRO A 215 -8.71 -4.73 -27.24
C PRO A 215 -8.89 -5.00 -28.72
N SER A 216 -10.11 -5.32 -29.15
CA SER A 216 -10.47 -5.48 -30.58
C SER A 216 -10.56 -4.15 -31.31
N GLY A 217 -10.79 -3.03 -30.59
CA GLY A 217 -11.13 -1.74 -31.19
C GLY A 217 -12.52 -1.69 -31.83
N GLN A 218 -13.37 -2.70 -31.59
CA GLN A 218 -14.74 -2.77 -32.11
C GLN A 218 -15.79 -2.44 -31.04
N GLY A 219 -15.35 -1.99 -29.86
CA GLY A 219 -16.22 -1.57 -28.79
C GLY A 219 -15.52 -0.61 -27.80
N TYR A 220 -16.33 -0.02 -26.95
CA TYR A 220 -15.86 0.81 -25.84
C TYR A 220 -16.90 0.94 -24.73
N TRP A 221 -16.42 1.28 -23.55
CA TRP A 221 -17.23 1.64 -22.39
C TRP A 221 -17.13 3.14 -22.13
N LEU A 222 -18.25 3.78 -21.78
CA LEU A 222 -18.29 5.13 -21.23
C LEU A 222 -18.56 5.02 -19.73
N ALA A 223 -17.83 5.77 -18.92
CA ALA A 223 -18.08 5.90 -17.49
C ALA A 223 -18.67 7.27 -17.18
N ALA A 224 -19.78 7.30 -16.43
CA ALA A 224 -20.35 8.51 -15.90
C ALA A 224 -19.85 8.77 -14.46
N SER A 225 -19.88 10.03 -14.04
CA SER A 225 -19.32 10.43 -12.73
C SER A 225 -20.10 9.90 -11.51
N ASP A 226 -21.31 9.36 -11.69
CA ASP A 226 -22.07 8.64 -10.69
C ASP A 226 -21.73 7.14 -10.60
N GLY A 227 -20.84 6.68 -11.47
CA GLY A 227 -20.43 5.28 -11.58
C GLY A 227 -21.23 4.46 -12.58
N GLY A 228 -22.16 5.05 -13.32
CA GLY A 228 -22.84 4.42 -14.44
C GLY A 228 -21.83 4.04 -15.54
N VAL A 229 -22.01 2.87 -16.15
CA VAL A 229 -21.20 2.39 -17.27
C VAL A 229 -22.12 2.03 -18.44
N PHE A 230 -21.75 2.48 -19.65
CA PHE A 230 -22.47 2.22 -20.89
C PHE A 230 -21.54 1.51 -21.86
N ALA A 231 -21.99 0.42 -22.46
CA ALA A 231 -21.22 -0.41 -23.37
C ALA A 231 -21.71 -0.26 -24.80
N PHE A 232 -20.79 -0.10 -25.76
CA PHE A 232 -21.06 0.06 -27.17
C PHE A 232 -20.20 -0.87 -28.03
N GLY A 233 -20.73 -1.27 -29.19
CA GLY A 233 -20.05 -2.21 -30.08
C GLY A 233 -19.97 -3.62 -29.45
N ASP A 234 -18.76 -4.21 -29.46
CA ASP A 234 -18.51 -5.53 -28.86
C ASP A 234 -18.17 -5.49 -27.37
N ALA A 235 -18.23 -4.31 -26.75
CA ALA A 235 -17.96 -4.16 -25.31
C ALA A 235 -19.03 -4.85 -24.45
N GLY A 236 -18.65 -5.82 -23.65
CA GLY A 236 -19.53 -6.50 -22.68
C GLY A 236 -19.83 -5.61 -21.47
N PHE A 237 -21.08 -5.56 -21.01
CA PHE A 237 -21.39 -4.92 -19.72
C PHE A 237 -21.10 -5.88 -18.56
N HIS A 238 -20.21 -5.50 -17.67
CA HIS A 238 -19.76 -6.33 -16.54
C HIS A 238 -20.21 -5.80 -15.17
N GLY A 239 -20.97 -4.71 -15.15
CA GLY A 239 -21.46 -4.07 -13.93
C GLY A 239 -21.10 -2.58 -13.86
N SER A 240 -21.51 -1.93 -12.77
CA SER A 240 -21.28 -0.50 -12.59
C SER A 240 -21.02 -0.15 -11.11
N ALA A 241 -20.36 0.99 -10.89
CA ALA A 241 -20.14 1.54 -9.56
C ALA A 241 -21.31 2.43 -9.09
N LEU A 242 -22.41 2.47 -9.84
CA LEU A 242 -23.60 3.27 -9.53
C LEU A 242 -24.10 2.99 -8.11
N GLY A 243 -24.20 4.04 -7.29
CA GLY A 243 -24.60 3.95 -5.88
C GLY A 243 -23.53 3.35 -4.94
N ARG A 244 -22.40 2.88 -5.46
CA ARG A 244 -21.29 2.30 -4.67
C ARG A 244 -20.20 3.32 -4.32
N ALA A 245 -20.01 4.33 -5.17
CA ALA A 245 -19.02 5.39 -4.94
C ALA A 245 -19.42 6.36 -3.80
N GLY A 246 -20.59 6.20 -3.21
CA GLY A 246 -21.12 7.11 -2.19
C GLY A 246 -21.29 8.52 -2.75
N ASN A 247 -20.80 9.54 -2.03
CA ASN A 247 -20.84 10.94 -2.47
C ASN A 247 -19.63 11.34 -3.34
N ARG A 248 -18.82 10.37 -3.81
CA ARG A 248 -17.58 10.63 -4.54
C ARG A 248 -17.77 10.38 -6.03
N SER A 249 -17.18 11.24 -6.85
CA SER A 249 -17.31 11.13 -8.30
C SER A 249 -16.36 10.07 -8.84
N VAL A 250 -16.85 9.24 -9.76
CA VAL A 250 -16.00 8.46 -10.66
C VAL A 250 -15.25 9.42 -11.58
N VAL A 251 -13.99 9.11 -11.88
CA VAL A 251 -13.05 9.94 -12.64
C VAL A 251 -12.40 9.21 -13.79
N GLY A 252 -12.51 7.87 -13.86
CA GLY A 252 -11.92 7.12 -14.95
C GLY A 252 -12.38 5.66 -15.00
N ILE A 253 -12.18 5.05 -16.18
CA ILE A 253 -12.42 3.64 -16.48
C ILE A 253 -11.25 3.10 -17.30
N ALA A 254 -10.76 1.90 -16.97
CA ALA A 254 -9.65 1.28 -17.67
C ALA A 254 -9.95 -0.21 -17.91
N PRO A 255 -9.73 -0.75 -19.15
CA PRO A 255 -10.06 -2.12 -19.49
C PRO A 255 -9.05 -3.10 -18.94
N THR A 256 -9.46 -4.36 -18.73
CA THR A 256 -8.48 -5.44 -18.54
C THR A 256 -7.77 -5.76 -19.86
N PRO A 257 -6.54 -6.30 -19.82
CA PRO A 257 -5.82 -6.69 -21.04
C PRO A 257 -6.59 -7.69 -21.92
N ALA A 258 -7.46 -8.51 -21.32
CA ALA A 258 -8.31 -9.46 -22.05
C ALA A 258 -9.60 -8.82 -22.60
N GLY A 259 -9.98 -7.63 -22.12
CA GLY A 259 -11.21 -6.96 -22.49
C GLY A 259 -12.48 -7.62 -21.95
N ALA A 260 -12.36 -8.55 -21.01
CA ALA A 260 -13.47 -9.23 -20.35
C ALA A 260 -13.86 -8.60 -19.01
N GLY A 261 -13.36 -7.40 -18.73
CA GLY A 261 -13.65 -6.62 -17.55
C GLY A 261 -13.00 -5.24 -17.58
N TYR A 262 -13.19 -4.48 -16.52
CA TYR A 262 -12.65 -3.13 -16.37
C TYR A 262 -12.55 -2.72 -14.89
N TRP A 263 -11.69 -1.75 -14.62
CA TRP A 263 -11.64 -1.02 -13.36
C TRP A 263 -12.29 0.35 -13.52
N VAL A 264 -13.01 0.78 -12.49
CA VAL A 264 -13.58 2.13 -12.38
C VAL A 264 -12.95 2.81 -11.17
N ALA A 265 -12.38 4.00 -11.37
CA ALA A 265 -11.72 4.75 -10.30
C ALA A 265 -12.56 5.94 -9.85
N SER A 266 -12.57 6.21 -8.53
CA SER A 266 -13.21 7.38 -7.93
C SER A 266 -12.19 8.43 -7.49
N SER A 267 -12.65 9.67 -7.33
CA SER A 267 -11.81 10.84 -7.02
C SER A 267 -11.06 10.75 -5.68
N ASP A 268 -11.49 9.89 -4.77
CA ASP A 268 -10.80 9.59 -3.51
C ASP A 268 -9.76 8.47 -3.63
N GLY A 269 -9.58 7.91 -4.82
CA GLY A 269 -8.68 6.80 -5.07
C GLY A 269 -9.31 5.42 -4.90
N GLY A 270 -10.63 5.32 -4.65
CA GLY A 270 -11.36 4.06 -4.66
C GLY A 270 -11.31 3.40 -6.03
N VAL A 271 -11.19 2.07 -6.07
CA VAL A 271 -11.21 1.28 -7.30
C VAL A 271 -12.26 0.18 -7.19
N PHE A 272 -13.08 0.06 -8.24
CA PHE A 272 -14.10 -0.97 -8.38
C PHE A 272 -13.74 -1.86 -9.56
N ALA A 273 -13.68 -3.16 -9.33
CA ALA A 273 -13.31 -4.16 -10.34
C ALA A 273 -14.55 -4.91 -10.83
N PHE A 274 -14.67 -5.09 -12.16
CA PHE A 274 -15.82 -5.74 -12.79
C PHE A 274 -15.35 -6.73 -13.86
N GLY A 275 -16.12 -7.82 -14.07
CA GLY A 275 -15.78 -8.88 -14.98
C GLY A 275 -14.56 -9.68 -14.50
N ASP A 276 -13.56 -9.86 -15.37
CA ASP A 276 -12.30 -10.53 -15.06
C ASP A 276 -11.26 -9.61 -14.38
N ALA A 277 -11.62 -8.36 -14.09
CA ALA A 277 -10.76 -7.42 -13.43
C ALA A 277 -10.46 -7.86 -11.98
N GLY A 278 -9.21 -8.17 -11.67
CA GLY A 278 -8.76 -8.42 -10.30
C GLY A 278 -8.65 -7.11 -9.50
N PHE A 279 -9.03 -7.13 -8.23
CA PHE A 279 -8.76 -6.00 -7.34
C PHE A 279 -7.34 -6.10 -6.80
N TYR A 280 -6.50 -5.12 -7.09
CA TYR A 280 -5.08 -5.07 -6.69
C TYR A 280 -4.77 -3.99 -5.65
N GLY A 281 -5.79 -3.33 -5.12
CA GLY A 281 -5.69 -2.28 -4.12
C GLY A 281 -6.36 -0.98 -4.54
N SER A 282 -6.39 -0.02 -3.64
CA SER A 282 -7.00 1.29 -3.84
C SER A 282 -6.24 2.35 -3.05
N ALA A 283 -6.36 3.62 -3.47
CA ALA A 283 -5.80 4.73 -2.72
C ALA A 283 -6.85 5.40 -1.80
N ALA A 284 -8.06 4.84 -1.67
CA ALA A 284 -9.14 5.43 -0.87
C ALA A 284 -8.80 5.58 0.61
N ASP A 285 -7.99 4.65 1.15
CA ASP A 285 -7.52 4.67 2.54
C ASP A 285 -6.17 5.39 2.69
N ALA A 286 -5.52 5.71 1.57
CA ALA A 286 -4.37 6.61 1.59
C ALA A 286 -4.88 8.04 1.77
N SER A 287 -4.16 8.86 2.57
CA SER A 287 -4.44 10.30 2.64
C SER A 287 -4.13 10.92 1.28
N VAL A 288 -5.06 10.79 0.34
CA VAL A 288 -4.97 11.43 -0.97
C VAL A 288 -5.13 12.92 -0.74
N HIS A 289 -4.04 13.68 -0.73
CA HIS A 289 -4.07 15.12 -0.45
C HIS A 289 -4.80 15.92 -1.53
N ARG A 290 -4.87 15.37 -2.73
CA ARG A 290 -5.59 15.92 -3.90
C ARG A 290 -6.34 14.83 -4.63
N PRO A 291 -7.49 15.15 -5.24
CA PRO A 291 -8.31 14.13 -5.89
C PRO A 291 -7.58 13.38 -7.00
N VAL A 292 -7.83 12.08 -7.10
CA VAL A 292 -7.49 11.28 -8.28
C VAL A 292 -8.25 11.83 -9.48
N VAL A 293 -7.60 11.87 -10.63
CA VAL A 293 -8.12 12.46 -11.88
C VAL A 293 -8.14 11.48 -13.05
N GLY A 294 -7.48 10.32 -12.92
CA GLY A 294 -7.48 9.32 -13.99
C GLY A 294 -6.91 7.98 -13.54
N ILE A 295 -7.19 6.96 -14.33
CA ILE A 295 -6.68 5.59 -14.22
C ILE A 295 -6.13 5.14 -15.57
N ALA A 296 -4.96 4.53 -15.57
CA ALA A 296 -4.42 3.82 -16.74
C ALA A 296 -4.21 2.35 -16.38
N SER A 297 -4.47 1.45 -17.33
CA SER A 297 -4.28 0.01 -17.15
C SER A 297 -3.41 -0.59 -18.23
N GLY A 298 -2.78 -1.72 -17.92
CA GLY A 298 -1.92 -2.41 -18.86
C GLY A 298 -1.40 -3.73 -18.32
N VAL A 299 -0.41 -4.26 -19.00
CA VAL A 299 0.35 -5.42 -18.58
C VAL A 299 1.66 -4.91 -18.00
N GLY A 300 1.78 -4.89 -16.69
CA GLY A 300 3.01 -4.49 -16.03
C GLY A 300 4.03 -5.64 -15.98
N ASN A 301 5.29 -5.28 -16.08
CA ASN A 301 6.43 -6.18 -15.92
C ASN A 301 7.09 -6.03 -14.54
N ALA A 302 6.62 -5.08 -13.72
CA ALA A 302 7.07 -5.02 -12.35
C ALA A 302 6.83 -6.41 -11.73
N VAL A 303 7.87 -6.93 -11.16
CA VAL A 303 7.70 -8.04 -10.21
C VAL A 303 6.67 -7.51 -9.23
N PRO A 304 5.45 -8.07 -9.12
CA PRO A 304 4.70 -7.82 -7.91
C PRO A 304 5.67 -8.18 -6.81
N PRO A 305 5.65 -7.55 -5.66
CA PRO A 305 6.35 -8.11 -4.51
C PRO A 305 5.93 -9.58 -4.50
N ASP A 306 6.89 -10.41 -4.87
CA ASP A 306 6.63 -11.79 -5.30
C ASP A 306 5.91 -12.49 -4.16
N THR A 307 4.75 -13.06 -4.42
CA THR A 307 4.18 -14.05 -3.50
C THR A 307 5.12 -15.25 -3.33
N ARG A 308 6.18 -15.40 -4.16
CA ARG A 308 7.34 -16.24 -3.91
C ARG A 308 8.36 -15.61 -2.97
N THR A 309 8.27 -14.33 -2.68
CA THR A 309 8.92 -13.71 -1.55
C THR A 309 8.06 -13.81 -0.28
N LEU A 310 7.44 -14.96 -0.01
CA LEU A 310 7.18 -15.34 1.38
C LEU A 310 8.49 -15.22 2.21
N ALA A 311 9.64 -15.36 1.58
CA ALA A 311 10.92 -14.97 2.17
C ALA A 311 11.07 -13.46 2.38
N SER A 312 10.40 -12.58 1.61
CA SER A 312 10.42 -11.11 1.79
C SER A 312 9.27 -10.60 2.68
N THR A 313 8.24 -11.40 2.88
CA THR A 313 7.18 -11.12 3.87
C THR A 313 7.55 -11.63 5.26
N PHE A 314 8.61 -12.41 5.37
CA PHE A 314 9.18 -12.83 6.64
C PHE A 314 10.19 -11.79 7.15
N GLY A 315 10.12 -11.49 8.43
CA GLY A 315 11.02 -10.59 9.12
C GLY A 315 11.40 -11.10 10.50
N TRP A 316 12.42 -10.50 11.06
CA TRP A 316 12.84 -10.72 12.44
C TRP A 316 12.48 -9.52 13.31
N ASP A 317 12.22 -9.73 14.59
CA ASP A 317 12.37 -8.66 15.56
C ASP A 317 13.39 -9.05 16.63
N ILE A 318 14.19 -8.09 17.02
CA ILE A 318 15.21 -8.22 18.06
C ILE A 318 15.32 -6.94 18.88
N SER A 319 15.85 -7.08 20.07
CA SER A 319 16.04 -5.94 20.97
C SER A 319 17.22 -6.17 21.92
N TRP A 320 17.26 -5.45 23.02
CA TRP A 320 18.33 -5.51 24.02
C TRP A 320 18.65 -6.92 24.56
N PRO A 321 17.72 -7.90 24.71
CA PRO A 321 18.08 -9.24 25.17
C PRO A 321 19.02 -9.98 24.21
N GLN A 322 19.11 -9.55 22.97
CA GLN A 322 20.03 -10.10 21.95
C GLN A 322 21.37 -9.35 21.90
N CYS A 323 21.63 -8.38 22.80
CA CYS A 323 22.93 -7.71 22.89
C CYS A 323 24.07 -8.71 23.13
N GLY A 324 25.11 -8.62 22.29
CA GLY A 324 26.30 -9.48 22.38
C GLY A 324 26.05 -10.95 22.02
N ARG A 325 24.90 -11.29 21.45
CA ARG A 325 24.56 -12.62 20.95
C ARG A 325 24.56 -12.64 19.42
N PRO A 326 24.73 -13.81 18.79
CA PRO A 326 24.55 -13.93 17.35
C PRO A 326 23.15 -13.47 16.94
N PHE A 327 23.07 -12.69 15.87
CA PHE A 327 21.80 -12.29 15.28
C PHE A 327 21.16 -13.46 14.49
N PRO A 328 19.84 -13.44 14.31
CA PRO A 328 19.15 -14.43 13.51
C PRO A 328 19.81 -14.57 12.12
N GLY A 329 19.95 -15.81 11.65
CA GLY A 329 20.46 -16.12 10.33
C GLY A 329 19.35 -16.27 9.30
N GLY A 330 19.72 -16.35 8.01
CA GLY A 330 18.79 -16.53 6.91
C GLY A 330 18.38 -15.23 6.21
N GLN A 331 17.67 -15.38 5.08
CA GLN A 331 17.15 -14.24 4.32
C GLN A 331 15.82 -13.78 4.94
N ALA A 332 15.78 -12.52 5.35
CA ALA A 332 14.57 -11.84 5.77
C ALA A 332 14.35 -10.59 4.91
N GLY A 333 13.10 -10.27 4.62
CA GLY A 333 12.76 -9.09 3.84
C GLY A 333 12.83 -7.81 4.65
N TYR A 334 12.72 -7.93 5.99
CA TYR A 334 12.77 -6.80 6.92
C TYR A 334 13.23 -7.25 8.32
N ALA A 335 13.57 -6.29 9.16
CA ALA A 335 13.78 -6.53 10.58
C ALA A 335 13.30 -5.33 11.41
N ILE A 336 12.81 -5.60 12.62
CA ILE A 336 12.32 -4.59 13.54
C ILE A 336 13.20 -4.61 14.80
N ILE A 337 13.63 -3.44 15.23
CA ILE A 337 14.58 -3.30 16.33
C ILE A 337 13.95 -2.54 17.48
N GLY A 338 14.04 -3.08 18.69
CA GLY A 338 13.64 -2.39 19.91
C GLY A 338 14.56 -1.22 20.23
N VAL A 339 13.99 -0.02 20.31
CA VAL A 339 14.72 1.21 20.64
C VAL A 339 14.99 1.30 22.16
N THR A 340 14.07 0.77 22.94
CA THR A 340 14.15 0.76 24.41
C THR A 340 14.58 -0.61 24.95
N ASP A 341 14.95 -0.68 26.20
CA ASP A 341 15.34 -1.92 26.89
C ASP A 341 14.23 -2.49 27.79
N GLY A 342 12.97 -2.31 27.39
CA GLY A 342 11.77 -2.74 28.12
C GLY A 342 11.10 -1.61 28.92
N HIS A 343 11.67 -0.42 28.97
CA HIS A 343 11.09 0.76 29.62
C HIS A 343 11.17 1.98 28.71
N LEU A 344 10.14 2.82 28.73
CA LEU A 344 9.98 3.95 27.81
C LEU A 344 11.17 4.93 27.79
N TRP A 345 11.87 5.09 28.91
CA TRP A 345 12.97 6.05 29.05
C TRP A 345 14.37 5.43 28.97
N ASP A 346 14.46 4.12 28.92
CA ASP A 346 15.72 3.40 28.89
C ASP A 346 16.03 2.98 27.44
N VAL A 347 17.22 3.26 26.95
CA VAL A 347 17.59 3.04 25.54
C VAL A 347 18.36 1.73 25.41
N ASN A 348 18.02 0.94 24.40
CA ASN A 348 18.73 -0.26 24.02
C ASN A 348 20.23 0.03 23.76
N PRO A 349 21.16 -0.51 24.54
CA PRO A 349 22.57 -0.22 24.40
C PRO A 349 23.18 -0.71 23.08
N CYS A 350 22.55 -1.70 22.45
CA CYS A 350 22.99 -2.29 21.17
C CYS A 350 22.25 -1.75 19.94
N LEU A 351 21.43 -0.72 20.09
CA LEU A 351 20.54 -0.20 19.06
C LEU A 351 21.26 0.06 17.73
N ALA A 352 22.39 0.75 17.74
CA ALA A 352 23.12 1.08 16.53
C ALA A 352 23.71 -0.16 15.82
N GLU A 353 24.15 -1.18 16.58
CA GLU A 353 24.66 -2.42 16.02
C GLU A 353 23.55 -3.25 15.39
N GLN A 354 22.45 -3.42 16.11
CA GLN A 354 21.27 -4.15 15.66
C GLN A 354 20.66 -3.48 14.42
N HIS A 355 20.58 -2.15 14.38
CA HIS A 355 20.11 -1.41 13.22
C HIS A 355 21.02 -1.60 12.00
N ARG A 356 22.36 -1.56 12.17
CA ARG A 356 23.28 -1.86 11.05
C ARG A 356 23.12 -3.29 10.54
N TRP A 357 22.82 -4.24 11.43
CA TRP A 357 22.53 -5.62 11.01
C TRP A 357 21.20 -5.67 10.24
N SER A 358 20.14 -5.02 10.75
CA SER A 358 18.79 -5.06 10.15
C SER A 358 18.70 -4.41 8.78
N THR A 359 19.60 -3.46 8.46
CA THR A 359 19.58 -2.71 7.19
C THR A 359 20.61 -3.20 6.17
N ARG A 360 21.37 -4.27 6.48
CA ARG A 360 22.34 -4.85 5.56
C ARG A 360 21.67 -5.34 4.29
N GLY A 361 22.29 -5.03 3.13
CA GLY A 361 21.79 -5.49 1.83
C GLY A 361 20.50 -4.81 1.35
N GLY A 362 20.13 -3.65 1.93
CA GLY A 362 18.91 -2.94 1.55
C GLY A 362 17.63 -3.50 2.20
N THR A 363 17.77 -4.32 3.23
CA THR A 363 16.65 -4.83 4.03
C THR A 363 15.92 -3.67 4.71
N LEU A 364 14.59 -3.76 4.77
CA LEU A 364 13.76 -2.79 5.46
C LEU A 364 13.98 -2.84 6.96
N GLY A 365 14.28 -1.70 7.56
CA GLY A 365 14.35 -1.55 9.02
C GLY A 365 13.08 -0.91 9.57
N GLY A 366 12.45 -1.57 10.54
CA GLY A 366 11.43 -0.99 11.41
C GLY A 366 11.99 -0.77 12.80
N LEU A 367 11.32 0.06 13.59
CA LEU A 367 11.67 0.26 14.99
C LEU A 367 10.44 0.06 15.88
N TYR A 368 10.64 -0.33 17.13
CA TYR A 368 9.59 -0.32 18.14
C TYR A 368 10.06 0.28 19.45
N VAL A 369 9.13 0.76 20.24
CA VAL A 369 9.36 1.36 21.56
C VAL A 369 8.37 0.79 22.56
N ASN A 370 8.86 0.31 23.70
CA ASN A 370 8.01 -0.14 24.79
C ASN A 370 7.28 1.06 25.42
N VAL A 371 5.97 0.94 25.54
CA VAL A 371 5.13 1.94 26.22
C VAL A 371 4.66 1.36 27.54
N ASN A 372 4.81 2.11 28.61
CA ASN A 372 4.47 1.64 29.95
C ASN A 372 4.09 2.78 30.92
N TRP A 373 3.42 2.40 31.98
CA TRP A 373 3.19 3.24 33.14
C TRP A 373 4.54 3.59 33.80
N PRO A 374 4.70 4.78 34.41
CA PRO A 374 5.88 5.14 35.17
C PRO A 374 6.32 4.03 36.13
N SER A 375 7.63 3.77 36.24
CA SER A 375 8.14 2.81 37.22
C SER A 375 7.79 3.26 38.63
N ARG A 376 7.73 2.33 39.59
CA ARG A 376 7.47 2.67 41.02
C ARG A 376 8.44 3.71 41.59
N ALA A 377 9.69 3.70 41.11
CA ALA A 377 10.68 4.68 41.49
C ALA A 377 10.43 6.06 40.82
N ALA A 378 9.84 6.09 39.64
CA ALA A 378 9.54 7.32 38.92
C ALA A 378 8.20 7.94 39.31
N GLU A 379 7.19 7.14 39.74
CA GLU A 379 5.83 7.63 40.07
C GLU A 379 5.81 8.86 40.98
N PRO A 380 6.57 8.93 42.08
CA PRO A 380 6.54 10.09 42.97
C PRO A 380 7.02 11.39 42.32
N ASN A 381 7.79 11.28 41.24
CA ASN A 381 8.41 12.41 40.57
C ASN A 381 7.73 12.76 39.23
N VAL A 382 6.75 11.97 38.78
CA VAL A 382 6.09 12.21 37.48
C VAL A 382 5.42 13.58 37.45
N ALA A 383 4.67 13.95 38.50
CA ALA A 383 4.02 15.24 38.59
C ALA A 383 5.04 16.40 38.54
N ALA A 384 6.18 16.27 39.22
CA ALA A 384 7.25 17.27 39.20
C ALA A 384 7.94 17.32 37.83
N GLN A 385 8.21 16.17 37.20
CA GLN A 385 8.82 16.10 35.87
C GLN A 385 7.90 16.67 34.77
N MET A 386 6.59 16.41 34.87
CA MET A 386 5.59 16.85 33.90
C MET A 386 4.97 18.21 34.28
N GLY A 387 5.26 18.75 35.45
CA GLY A 387 4.67 19.98 35.99
C GLY A 387 4.95 21.25 35.18
N GLN A 388 5.96 21.23 34.31
CA GLN A 388 6.19 22.32 33.37
C GLN A 388 5.15 22.38 32.23
N TRP A 389 4.39 21.28 32.00
CA TRP A 389 3.38 21.19 30.93
C TRP A 389 1.96 20.98 31.48
N CYS A 390 1.82 20.54 32.73
CA CYS A 390 0.55 20.13 33.33
C CYS A 390 0.40 20.71 34.73
N ALA A 391 -0.84 20.98 35.16
CA ALA A 391 -1.12 21.22 36.55
C ALA A 391 -0.80 19.99 37.41
N LEU A 392 -0.38 20.20 38.67
CA LEU A 392 0.09 19.11 39.54
C LEU A 392 -1.00 18.10 39.89
N ASP A 393 -2.28 18.47 39.81
CA ASP A 393 -3.46 17.66 40.04
C ASP A 393 -4.06 17.07 38.75
N ASP A 394 -3.59 17.48 37.55
CA ASP A 394 -4.04 16.94 36.26
C ASP A 394 -3.26 15.68 35.86
N VAL A 395 -3.62 14.56 36.48
CA VAL A 395 -3.00 13.25 36.21
C VAL A 395 -3.17 12.83 34.76
N ALA A 396 -4.29 13.17 34.11
CA ALA A 396 -4.54 12.81 32.71
C ALA A 396 -3.56 13.52 31.76
N CYS A 397 -3.31 14.81 31.96
CA CYS A 397 -2.27 15.56 31.26
C CYS A 397 -0.88 14.98 31.53
N GLN A 398 -0.55 14.69 32.78
CA GLN A 398 0.75 14.13 33.16
C GLN A 398 1.02 12.78 32.47
N MET A 399 0.02 11.92 32.38
CA MET A 399 0.15 10.63 31.70
C MET A 399 0.29 10.81 30.17
N TYR A 400 -0.44 11.74 29.58
CA TYR A 400 -0.24 12.11 28.18
C TYR A 400 1.19 12.61 27.93
N GLN A 401 1.67 13.53 28.77
CA GLN A 401 3.03 14.05 28.65
C GLN A 401 4.10 12.98 28.92
N TRP A 402 3.86 12.03 29.81
CA TRP A 402 4.75 10.89 30.02
C TRP A 402 4.99 10.11 28.73
N GLY A 403 3.93 9.75 28.01
CA GLY A 403 4.02 9.08 26.70
C GLY A 403 4.68 9.96 25.63
N LEU A 404 4.27 11.24 25.55
CA LEU A 404 4.79 12.19 24.57
C LEU A 404 6.29 12.42 24.73
N GLN A 405 6.74 12.75 25.95
CA GLN A 405 8.13 13.08 26.22
C GLN A 405 9.03 11.84 26.18
N GLY A 406 8.55 10.69 26.68
CA GLY A 406 9.29 9.44 26.65
C GLY A 406 9.58 8.95 25.23
N VAL A 407 8.58 8.96 24.34
CA VAL A 407 8.80 8.59 22.92
C VAL A 407 9.63 9.66 22.20
N THR A 408 9.44 10.96 22.50
CA THR A 408 10.30 12.02 21.96
C THR A 408 11.76 11.79 22.37
N HIS A 409 12.02 11.38 23.62
CA HIS A 409 13.36 11.00 24.09
C HIS A 409 13.90 9.81 23.28
N ALA A 410 13.11 8.74 23.11
CA ALA A 410 13.52 7.57 22.33
C ALA A 410 13.89 7.93 20.87
N VAL A 411 13.12 8.81 20.22
CA VAL A 411 13.42 9.29 18.86
C VAL A 411 14.73 10.07 18.82
N ARG A 412 14.99 10.96 19.78
CA ARG A 412 16.24 11.71 19.88
C ARG A 412 17.45 10.79 20.07
N GLU A 413 17.33 9.83 20.97
CA GLU A 413 18.39 8.87 21.27
C GLU A 413 18.70 7.96 20.07
N ALA A 414 17.68 7.51 19.34
CA ALA A 414 17.85 6.76 18.10
C ALA A 414 18.57 7.63 17.05
N THR A 415 18.11 8.87 16.83
CA THR A 415 18.71 9.81 15.87
C THR A 415 20.16 10.12 16.22
N ALA A 416 20.48 10.36 17.49
CA ALA A 416 21.85 10.62 17.95
C ALA A 416 22.80 9.45 17.68
N ARG A 417 22.28 8.22 17.55
CA ARG A 417 23.03 7.00 17.20
C ARG A 417 23.00 6.69 15.69
N GLY A 418 22.47 7.60 14.87
CA GLY A 418 22.32 7.39 13.41
C GLY A 418 21.29 6.34 13.05
N VAL A 419 20.29 6.10 13.92
CA VAL A 419 19.23 5.12 13.74
C VAL A 419 17.93 5.83 13.42
N SER A 420 17.29 5.45 12.32
CA SER A 420 15.99 5.99 11.91
C SER A 420 15.20 4.93 11.14
N ALA A 421 13.89 5.02 11.19
CA ALA A 421 12.97 4.25 10.36
C ALA A 421 11.72 5.08 10.08
N PRO A 422 11.09 4.91 8.91
CA PRO A 422 9.89 5.67 8.54
C PRO A 422 8.66 5.27 9.35
N MET A 423 8.67 4.09 9.96
CA MET A 423 7.59 3.56 10.77
C MET A 423 8.10 3.00 12.09
N TRP A 424 7.41 3.33 13.17
CA TRP A 424 7.66 2.79 14.51
C TRP A 424 6.41 2.14 15.07
N TRP A 425 6.63 1.09 15.86
CA TRP A 425 5.59 0.35 16.57
C TRP A 425 5.61 0.71 18.06
N LEU A 426 4.43 0.97 18.59
CA LEU A 426 4.24 1.12 20.03
C LEU A 426 3.95 -0.26 20.63
N ASP A 427 4.83 -0.77 21.46
CA ASP A 427 4.64 -2.03 22.17
C ASP A 427 3.75 -1.80 23.41
N VAL A 428 2.50 -2.26 23.31
CA VAL A 428 1.45 -2.12 24.31
C VAL A 428 1.00 -3.50 24.76
N GLU A 429 1.73 -4.09 25.68
CA GLU A 429 1.50 -5.46 26.16
C GLU A 429 1.42 -5.56 27.68
N THR A 430 0.81 -6.64 28.18
CA THR A 430 0.63 -6.86 29.64
C THR A 430 1.92 -7.23 30.38
N ALA A 431 2.98 -7.59 29.66
CA ALA A 431 4.32 -7.75 30.24
C ALA A 431 4.89 -6.40 30.70
N ASN A 432 4.48 -5.30 30.04
CA ASN A 432 4.78 -3.95 30.49
C ASN A 432 3.94 -3.57 31.72
N ARG A 433 4.43 -2.62 32.50
CA ARG A 433 3.69 -2.12 33.66
C ARG A 433 2.56 -1.17 33.25
N TRP A 434 1.37 -1.35 33.81
CA TRP A 434 0.20 -0.52 33.57
C TRP A 434 -0.55 -0.19 34.85
N SER A 435 -1.34 0.89 34.83
CA SER A 435 -2.31 1.25 35.87
C SER A 435 -3.57 0.40 35.73
N GLY A 436 -4.33 0.28 36.80
CA GLY A 436 -5.72 -0.23 36.74
C GLY A 436 -6.67 0.70 36.02
N ASP A 437 -6.33 1.98 35.83
CA ASP A 437 -7.13 2.97 35.11
C ASP A 437 -6.80 2.95 33.61
N LYS A 438 -7.72 2.35 32.85
CA LYS A 438 -7.60 2.22 31.39
C LYS A 438 -7.59 3.57 30.66
N GLY A 439 -8.29 4.58 31.20
CA GLY A 439 -8.34 5.91 30.63
C GLY A 439 -6.98 6.61 30.73
N LEU A 440 -6.31 6.51 31.84
CA LEU A 440 -4.96 7.05 32.04
C LEU A 440 -3.92 6.30 31.20
N ASN A 441 -4.03 4.98 31.08
CA ASN A 441 -3.17 4.20 30.19
C ASN A 441 -3.35 4.64 28.72
N ALA A 442 -4.60 4.88 28.29
CA ALA A 442 -4.89 5.40 26.95
C ALA A 442 -4.29 6.80 26.72
N ARG A 443 -4.17 7.64 27.75
CA ARG A 443 -3.48 8.94 27.66
C ARG A 443 -2.00 8.77 27.36
N ILE A 444 -1.33 7.82 28.00
CA ILE A 444 0.09 7.51 27.71
C ILE A 444 0.25 7.09 26.24
N VAL A 445 -0.59 6.14 25.79
CA VAL A 445 -0.54 5.66 24.41
C VAL A 445 -0.84 6.78 23.41
N GLN A 446 -1.81 7.66 23.71
CA GLN A 446 -2.10 8.83 22.86
C GLN A 446 -0.90 9.78 22.77
N GLY A 447 -0.25 10.07 23.90
CA GLY A 447 0.96 10.90 23.93
C GLY A 447 2.10 10.30 23.10
N ALA A 448 2.29 8.99 23.18
CA ALA A 448 3.27 8.24 22.39
C ALA A 448 2.97 8.32 20.87
N ILE A 449 1.70 8.16 20.47
CA ILE A 449 1.25 8.33 19.09
C ILE A 449 1.59 9.74 18.58
N ASP A 450 1.23 10.75 19.35
CA ASP A 450 1.41 12.14 18.96
C ASP A 450 2.90 12.53 18.89
N ALA A 451 3.75 11.92 19.72
CA ALA A 451 5.20 12.09 19.63
C ALA A 451 5.74 11.64 18.27
N LEU A 452 5.45 10.41 17.85
CA LEU A 452 5.91 9.88 16.57
C LEU A 452 5.39 10.71 15.39
N ARG A 453 4.10 11.06 15.41
CA ARG A 453 3.48 11.89 14.36
C ARG A 453 4.11 13.28 14.24
N ARG A 454 4.48 13.92 15.37
CA ARG A 454 5.20 15.21 15.37
C ARG A 454 6.58 15.11 14.73
N HIS A 455 7.21 13.95 14.78
CA HIS A 455 8.48 13.66 14.11
C HIS A 455 8.31 13.15 12.66
N GLY A 456 7.08 13.16 12.10
CA GLY A 456 6.80 12.68 10.75
C GLY A 456 6.98 11.16 10.59
N ILE A 457 6.88 10.41 11.70
CA ILE A 457 7.06 8.95 11.73
C ILE A 457 5.68 8.29 11.70
N GLU A 458 5.50 7.32 10.81
CA GLU A 458 4.29 6.48 10.81
C GLU A 458 4.22 5.62 12.07
N VAL A 459 3.00 5.39 12.58
CA VAL A 459 2.77 4.72 13.86
C VAL A 459 1.92 3.48 13.66
N GLY A 460 2.39 2.36 14.18
CA GLY A 460 1.59 1.15 14.39
C GLY A 460 1.59 0.75 15.87
N VAL A 461 0.78 -0.25 16.21
CA VAL A 461 0.69 -0.77 17.58
C VAL A 461 0.89 -2.28 17.59
N TYR A 462 1.81 -2.75 18.44
CA TYR A 462 1.99 -4.15 18.79
C TYR A 462 1.16 -4.48 20.02
N SER A 463 0.28 -5.46 19.93
CA SER A 463 -0.54 -5.98 21.03
C SER A 463 -1.30 -7.24 20.62
N THR A 464 -2.19 -7.70 21.49
CA THR A 464 -3.31 -8.59 21.16
C THR A 464 -4.63 -7.89 21.48
N SER A 465 -5.74 -8.35 20.89
CA SER A 465 -7.08 -7.80 21.21
C SER A 465 -7.41 -7.92 22.71
N TYR A 466 -6.98 -9.00 23.36
CA TYR A 466 -7.13 -9.19 24.80
C TYR A 466 -6.32 -8.17 25.59
N GLN A 467 -5.02 -8.07 25.33
CA GLN A 467 -4.12 -7.15 26.04
C GLN A 467 -4.55 -5.70 25.86
N TRP A 468 -4.89 -5.30 24.64
CA TRP A 468 -5.42 -3.97 24.35
C TRP A 468 -6.67 -3.65 25.17
N GLY A 469 -7.63 -4.57 25.20
CA GLY A 469 -8.87 -4.43 26.00
C GLY A 469 -8.63 -4.34 27.49
N VAL A 470 -7.62 -5.05 28.02
CA VAL A 470 -7.24 -4.99 29.43
C VAL A 470 -6.52 -3.68 29.76
N ILE A 471 -5.63 -3.21 28.89
CA ILE A 471 -4.75 -2.06 29.14
C ILE A 471 -5.48 -0.73 28.92
N VAL A 472 -6.06 -0.53 27.74
CA VAL A 472 -6.63 0.77 27.31
C VAL A 472 -8.14 0.73 27.04
N GLY A 473 -8.77 -0.43 27.18
CA GLY A 473 -10.22 -0.57 27.01
C GLY A 473 -10.69 -0.32 25.58
N GLY A 474 -11.65 0.59 25.44
CA GLY A 474 -12.25 0.94 24.15
C GLY A 474 -11.49 2.01 23.35
N PHE A 475 -10.25 2.35 23.72
CA PHE A 475 -9.46 3.33 22.98
C PHE A 475 -9.20 2.83 21.54
N SER A 476 -9.56 3.64 20.54
CA SER A 476 -9.61 3.24 19.13
C SER A 476 -8.94 4.27 18.21
N PRO A 477 -7.60 4.29 18.16
CA PRO A 477 -6.86 5.28 17.36
C PRO A 477 -6.81 4.96 15.85
N GLY A 478 -7.33 3.80 15.40
CA GLY A 478 -7.36 3.39 14.00
C GLY A 478 -5.98 3.10 13.40
N LEU A 479 -5.00 2.66 14.20
CA LEU A 479 -3.62 2.44 13.77
C LEU A 479 -3.40 1.01 13.26
N PRO A 480 -2.40 0.80 12.36
CA PRO A 480 -1.93 -0.53 11.97
C PRO A 480 -1.65 -1.43 13.17
N ASN A 481 -2.05 -2.70 13.07
CA ASN A 481 -1.83 -3.69 14.11
C ASN A 481 -0.67 -4.63 13.76
N TRP A 482 0.25 -4.79 14.70
CA TRP A 482 1.20 -5.88 14.77
C TRP A 482 0.69 -6.85 15.84
N ILE A 483 0.21 -8.00 15.41
CA ILE A 483 -0.52 -8.95 16.25
C ILE A 483 0.44 -10.02 16.79
N ALA A 484 0.44 -10.24 18.09
CA ALA A 484 1.12 -11.36 18.73
C ALA A 484 0.15 -12.53 18.97
N GLY A 485 0.70 -13.74 19.18
CA GLY A 485 -0.05 -14.88 19.69
C GLY A 485 -0.05 -16.15 18.86
N PRO A 486 -0.01 -16.13 17.52
CA PRO A 486 0.20 -17.32 16.71
C PRO A 486 1.45 -18.11 17.10
N ASN A 487 1.38 -19.45 17.00
CA ASN A 487 2.49 -20.34 17.37
C ASN A 487 3.35 -20.77 16.17
N ASN A 488 2.90 -20.49 14.97
CA ASN A 488 3.56 -20.89 13.71
C ASN A 488 3.11 -20.00 12.56
N VAL A 489 3.74 -20.18 11.39
CA VAL A 489 3.50 -19.35 10.20
C VAL A 489 2.09 -19.54 9.62
N GLU A 490 1.51 -20.72 9.72
CA GLU A 490 0.17 -21.03 9.24
C GLU A 490 -0.89 -20.28 10.04
N GLU A 491 -0.76 -20.27 11.36
CA GLU A 491 -1.61 -19.47 12.26
C GLU A 491 -1.40 -17.97 12.04
N ALA A 492 -0.16 -17.54 11.82
CA ALA A 492 0.15 -16.15 11.49
C ALA A 492 -0.51 -15.72 10.18
N ALA A 493 -0.46 -16.54 9.14
CA ALA A 493 -1.13 -16.30 7.87
C ALA A 493 -2.67 -16.27 8.01
N ALA A 494 -3.24 -17.10 8.88
CA ALA A 494 -4.66 -17.06 9.21
C ALA A 494 -5.03 -15.76 9.96
N ALA A 495 -4.19 -15.32 10.90
CA ALA A 495 -4.39 -14.07 11.62
C ALA A 495 -4.29 -12.83 10.71
N CYS A 496 -3.43 -12.84 9.71
CA CYS A 496 -3.40 -11.81 8.67
C CYS A 496 -4.74 -11.64 7.93
N ARG A 497 -5.42 -12.74 7.64
CA ARG A 497 -6.69 -12.72 6.90
C ARG A 497 -7.91 -12.43 7.77
N ASN A 498 -7.97 -13.03 8.95
CA ASN A 498 -9.17 -13.08 9.78
C ASN A 498 -8.87 -12.90 11.28
N GLY A 499 -7.67 -12.47 11.64
CA GLY A 499 -7.26 -12.32 13.03
C GLY A 499 -8.04 -11.24 13.77
N PRO A 500 -8.16 -11.36 15.08
CA PRO A 500 -8.79 -10.35 15.90
C PRO A 500 -7.95 -9.08 15.89
N THR A 501 -8.55 -7.99 15.43
CA THR A 501 -7.96 -6.65 15.44
C THR A 501 -8.29 -5.91 16.73
N PHE A 502 -7.59 -4.82 16.99
CA PHE A 502 -7.80 -3.98 18.16
C PHE A 502 -7.63 -2.50 17.82
N GLY A 503 -8.18 -1.64 18.64
CA GLY A 503 -8.03 -0.19 18.47
C GLY A 503 -8.54 0.37 17.14
N GLY A 504 -9.48 -0.30 16.46
CA GLY A 504 -10.01 0.11 15.16
C GLY A 504 -9.02 -0.04 13.99
N GLY A 505 -7.89 -0.72 14.20
CA GLY A 505 -6.86 -0.93 13.19
C GLY A 505 -7.07 -2.17 12.32
N VAL A 506 -6.15 -2.37 11.37
CA VAL A 506 -6.08 -3.54 10.49
C VAL A 506 -4.74 -4.27 10.67
N PRO A 507 -4.66 -5.60 10.45
CA PRO A 507 -3.42 -6.34 10.60
C PRO A 507 -2.43 -5.95 9.49
N TRP A 508 -1.25 -5.47 9.89
CA TRP A 508 -0.13 -5.25 8.99
C TRP A 508 0.95 -6.29 9.17
N MET A 509 1.04 -6.86 10.38
CA MET A 509 2.08 -7.82 10.72
C MET A 509 1.60 -8.75 11.83
N VAL A 510 2.10 -9.98 11.83
CA VAL A 510 1.81 -10.99 12.84
C VAL A 510 3.11 -11.64 13.30
N GLN A 511 3.34 -11.63 14.62
CA GLN A 511 4.50 -12.24 15.27
C GLN A 511 4.20 -13.70 15.64
N TYR A 512 5.20 -14.58 15.48
CA TYR A 512 5.18 -15.97 15.92
C TYR A 512 6.60 -16.45 16.26
N PRO A 513 6.77 -17.42 17.17
CA PRO A 513 8.09 -17.94 17.49
C PRO A 513 8.69 -18.70 16.31
N TYR A 514 9.96 -18.42 15.99
CA TYR A 514 10.66 -19.08 14.89
C TYR A 514 12.16 -19.23 15.20
N GLN A 515 12.70 -20.44 15.19
CA GLN A 515 14.11 -20.76 15.40
C GLN A 515 14.75 -20.14 16.66
N GLY A 516 13.98 -20.00 17.73
CA GLY A 516 14.45 -19.42 18.99
C GLY A 516 14.49 -17.89 19.05
N PHE A 517 13.92 -17.24 18.06
CA PHE A 517 13.70 -15.80 17.96
C PHE A 517 12.22 -15.50 17.67
N ASP A 518 11.88 -14.23 17.61
CA ASP A 518 10.59 -13.75 17.17
C ASP A 518 10.62 -13.51 15.67
N GLY A 519 9.89 -14.37 14.94
CA GLY A 519 9.65 -14.25 13.51
C GLY A 519 8.36 -13.47 13.26
N ASN A 520 8.31 -12.76 12.14
CA ASN A 520 7.17 -11.94 11.76
C ASN A 520 6.73 -12.23 10.34
N LEU A 521 5.42 -12.35 10.14
CA LEU A 521 4.79 -12.38 8.84
C LEU A 521 4.14 -11.04 8.55
N MET A 522 4.53 -10.40 7.45
CA MET A 522 3.88 -9.18 6.99
C MET A 522 2.58 -9.53 6.26
N CYS A 523 1.47 -8.96 6.69
CA CYS A 523 0.17 -9.11 6.05
C CYS A 523 0.07 -8.28 4.77
N GLU A 524 -0.91 -8.55 3.92
CA GLU A 524 -1.10 -7.85 2.64
C GLU A 524 -1.20 -6.32 2.80
N ALA A 525 -1.96 -5.84 3.80
CA ALA A 525 -2.06 -4.42 4.11
C ALA A 525 -0.71 -3.80 4.54
N GLY A 526 0.11 -4.54 5.28
CA GLY A 526 1.46 -4.15 5.69
C GLY A 526 2.43 -4.08 4.52
N ILE A 527 2.37 -5.04 3.60
CA ILE A 527 3.16 -5.03 2.35
C ILE A 527 2.84 -3.78 1.55
N ALA A 528 1.55 -3.49 1.34
CA ALA A 528 1.10 -2.32 0.61
C ALA A 528 1.57 -1.00 1.25
N ALA A 529 1.63 -0.95 2.59
CA ALA A 529 2.12 0.20 3.34
C ALA A 529 3.64 0.35 3.28
N ALA A 530 4.40 -0.74 3.51
CA ALA A 530 5.85 -0.72 3.42
C ALA A 530 6.33 -0.20 2.05
N MET A 531 5.64 -0.57 0.99
CA MET A 531 5.93 -0.10 -0.37
C MET A 531 5.70 1.42 -0.54
N ARG A 532 4.80 2.02 0.24
CA ARG A 532 4.57 3.48 0.24
C ARG A 532 5.67 4.24 1.00
N SER A 533 6.11 3.70 2.13
CA SER A 533 7.09 4.35 3.04
C SER A 533 8.50 4.50 2.46
N PHE A 534 8.85 3.78 1.38
CA PHE A 534 10.17 3.90 0.71
C PHE A 534 10.43 5.24 0.02
N LYS A 535 9.48 6.16 0.01
CA LYS A 535 9.54 7.43 -0.73
C LYS A 535 9.33 8.67 0.12
N VAL A 536 9.47 8.56 1.42
CA VAL A 536 9.44 9.76 2.27
C VAL A 536 10.72 10.55 2.05
N PRO A 537 10.63 11.85 1.67
CA PRO A 537 11.79 12.74 1.66
C PRO A 537 12.40 12.82 3.07
N PRO A 538 13.68 13.21 3.20
CA PRO A 538 14.32 13.32 4.50
C PRO A 538 13.45 14.21 5.42
N PRO A 539 13.37 13.88 6.72
CA PRO A 539 12.55 14.61 7.65
C PRO A 539 12.90 16.11 7.62
N LEU A 540 11.88 16.93 7.61
CA LEU A 540 12.03 18.38 7.78
C LEU A 540 12.85 18.66 9.06
N PRO A 541 13.69 19.70 9.08
CA PRO A 541 14.45 20.05 10.28
C PRO A 541 13.49 20.19 11.44
N VAL A 542 13.78 19.45 12.51
CA VAL A 542 12.97 19.44 13.73
C VAL A 542 12.93 20.87 14.28
N PRO A 543 11.75 21.46 14.52
CA PRO A 543 11.69 22.73 15.23
C PRO A 543 12.42 22.59 16.56
N GLU A 544 13.28 23.54 16.91
CA GLU A 544 13.92 23.57 18.22
C GLU A 544 12.85 23.60 19.30
N LEU A 545 12.62 22.44 19.90
CA LEU A 545 11.83 22.36 21.13
C LEU A 545 12.71 22.82 22.28
N PRO A 546 12.17 23.48 23.31
CA PRO A 546 12.95 23.92 24.47
C PRO A 546 13.71 22.72 25.07
N GLU A 547 14.97 22.93 25.43
CA GLU A 547 15.84 21.93 26.00
C GLU A 547 15.16 21.23 27.20
N ILE A 548 15.05 19.91 27.13
CA ILE A 548 14.65 19.10 28.28
C ILE A 548 15.88 18.99 29.18
N PRO A 549 15.81 19.36 30.45
CA PRO A 549 16.92 19.13 31.36
C PRO A 549 17.26 17.63 31.39
N PRO A 550 18.54 17.27 31.45
CA PRO A 550 18.96 15.87 31.52
C PRO A 550 18.25 15.15 32.67
N ALA A 551 17.83 13.92 32.43
CA ALA A 551 17.24 13.09 33.48
C ALA A 551 18.18 13.04 34.68
N PRO A 552 17.67 13.11 35.92
CA PRO A 552 18.53 13.07 37.10
C PRO A 552 19.33 11.77 37.09
N VAL A 553 20.65 11.89 37.09
CA VAL A 553 21.58 10.76 37.24
C VAL A 553 21.34 10.17 38.61
N VAL A 554 20.64 9.03 38.66
CA VAL A 554 20.54 8.23 39.89
C VAL A 554 21.90 7.56 40.08
N LEU A 555 22.78 8.21 40.85
CA LEU A 555 24.01 7.58 41.35
C LEU A 555 23.62 6.36 42.19
N ARG A 556 23.75 5.16 41.62
CA ARG A 556 23.77 3.92 42.42
C ARG A 556 25.04 3.94 43.24
N VAL A 557 24.92 4.35 44.48
CA VAL A 557 25.95 4.10 45.51
C VAL A 557 25.96 2.61 45.78
N LEU A 558 26.94 1.91 45.22
CA LEU A 558 27.24 0.53 45.59
C LEU A 558 27.75 0.54 47.03
N GLY A 559 26.84 0.32 48.00
CA GLY A 559 27.17 0.05 49.37
C GLY A 559 27.82 -1.32 49.48
N ALA A 560 29.13 -1.34 49.73
CA ALA A 560 29.84 -2.54 50.12
C ALA A 560 29.35 -2.98 51.50
N ALA A 561 28.53 -4.02 51.56
CA ALA A 561 28.24 -4.72 52.82
C ALA A 561 29.44 -5.62 53.14
N ARG A 562 30.23 -5.23 54.15
CA ARG A 562 31.16 -6.14 54.85
C ARG A 562 30.35 -6.98 55.81
N TYR A 563 30.42 -8.28 55.66
CA TYR A 563 30.06 -9.22 56.71
C TYR A 563 31.16 -9.21 57.80
N ILE A 564 30.77 -9.04 59.04
CA ILE A 564 31.33 -9.63 60.20
C ILE A 564 30.21 -10.41 60.88
#